data_ddd1b237b8eef74b7147d0e1b14421e3
#
_entry.id   ddd1b237b8eef74b7147d0e1b14421e3
#
_cell.length_a   1.000
_cell.length_b   1.000
_cell.length_c   1.000
_cell.angle_alpha   90.00
_cell.angle_beta   90.00
_cell.angle_gamma   90.00
#
_symmetry.space_group_name_H-M   'P 1'
#
loop_
_entity.id
_entity.type
_entity.pdbx_description
1 polymer ?
#
loop_
_entity_poly.entity_id
_entity_poly.type
_entity_poly.pdbx_seq_one_letter_code
_entity_poly.pdbx_strand_id
1 'polypeptide(L)'
;TALNKSVVQRVLGEVDSTNLTTALFGADESVKEAIFSNLSKRARQTIEEEMQFMTNVSESRIQQARDAIAEVIAKIDMESES
;
A
#
# COMPACT_ATOMS: atom_id res chain seq x y z
N THR A 1 11.71 -1.70 8.43
CA THR A 1 11.44 -2.90 7.63
C THR A 1 11.52 -2.59 6.14
N ALA A 2 12.21 -3.44 5.40
CA ALA A 2 12.31 -3.29 3.95
C ALA A 2 11.01 -3.72 3.28
N LEU A 3 10.57 -2.95 2.28
CA LEU A 3 9.40 -3.29 1.48
C LEU A 3 9.82 -4.30 0.40
N ASN A 4 9.91 -5.55 0.79
CA ASN A 4 10.22 -6.62 -0.15
C ASN A 4 8.92 -7.29 -0.62
N LYS A 5 9.05 -8.21 -1.56
CA LYS A 5 7.89 -8.89 -2.15
C LYS A 5 7.02 -9.58 -1.11
N SER A 6 7.62 -10.21 -0.12
CA SER A 6 6.89 -10.92 0.93
C SER A 6 6.04 -9.96 1.76
N VAL A 7 6.62 -8.84 2.17
CA VAL A 7 5.92 -7.81 2.95
C VAL A 7 4.77 -7.21 2.13
N VAL A 8 5.04 -6.88 0.88
CA VAL A 8 4.00 -6.30 0.00
C VAL A 8 2.85 -7.29 -0.18
N GLN A 9 3.14 -8.57 -0.39
CA GLN A 9 2.10 -9.59 -0.52
C GLN A 9 1.26 -9.70 0.74
N ARG A 10 1.89 -9.60 1.90
CA ARG A 10 1.17 -9.62 3.18
C ARG A 10 0.25 -8.41 3.32
N VAL A 11 0.75 -7.23 2.94
CA VAL A 11 -0.04 -6.00 2.96
C VAL A 11 -1.25 -6.14 2.04
N LEU A 12 -1.04 -6.66 0.82
CA LEU A 12 -2.13 -6.87 -0.13
C LEU A 12 -3.20 -7.81 0.39
N GLY A 13 -2.81 -8.79 1.20
CA GLY A 13 -3.75 -9.74 1.78
C GLY A 13 -4.53 -9.21 2.97
N GLU A 14 -4.00 -8.21 3.68
CA GLU A 14 -4.61 -7.70 4.91
C GLU A 14 -5.19 -6.30 4.79
N VAL A 15 -4.73 -5.53 3.81
CA VAL A 15 -5.22 -4.17 3.58
C VAL A 15 -6.18 -4.19 2.40
N ASP A 16 -7.32 -3.56 2.59
CA ASP A 16 -8.32 -3.36 1.54
C ASP A 16 -7.67 -2.65 0.35
N SER A 17 -8.00 -3.08 -0.87
CA SER A 17 -7.42 -2.48 -2.08
C SER A 17 -7.71 -0.98 -2.19
N THR A 18 -8.86 -0.53 -1.70
CA THR A 18 -9.20 0.89 -1.68
C THR A 18 -8.24 1.67 -0.77
N ASN A 19 -7.93 1.12 0.41
CA ASN A 19 -6.97 1.74 1.32
C ASN A 19 -5.56 1.76 0.71
N LEU A 20 -5.16 0.67 0.09
CA LEU A 20 -3.86 0.60 -0.56
C LEU A 20 -3.75 1.65 -1.67
N THR A 21 -4.76 1.74 -2.52
CA THR A 21 -4.79 2.70 -3.62
C THR A 21 -4.76 4.14 -3.10
N THR A 22 -5.53 4.43 -2.05
CA THR A 22 -5.58 5.75 -1.44
C THR A 22 -4.21 6.14 -0.86
N ALA A 23 -3.56 5.20 -0.17
CA ALA A 23 -2.24 5.46 0.40
C ALA A 23 -1.20 5.71 -0.69
N LEU A 24 -1.26 4.95 -1.78
CA LEU A 24 -0.34 5.14 -2.90
C LEU A 24 -0.57 6.47 -3.61
N PHE A 25 -1.82 6.90 -3.69
CA PHE A 25 -2.14 8.19 -4.29
C PHE A 25 -1.42 9.33 -3.58
N GLY A 26 -1.27 9.25 -2.27
CA GLY A 26 -0.58 10.26 -1.48
C GLY A 26 0.88 9.95 -1.17
N ALA A 27 1.43 8.87 -1.71
CA ALA A 27 2.79 8.45 -1.37
C ALA A 27 3.84 9.12 -2.24
N ASP A 28 5.08 9.15 -1.74
CA ASP A 28 6.23 9.59 -2.51
C ASP A 28 6.49 8.63 -3.66
N GLU A 29 7.14 9.15 -4.71
CA GLU A 29 7.48 8.34 -5.88
C GLU A 29 8.31 7.11 -5.53
N SER A 30 9.24 7.24 -4.58
CA SER A 30 10.08 6.12 -4.17
C SER A 30 9.25 5.00 -3.52
N VAL A 31 8.25 5.37 -2.72
CA VAL A 31 7.36 4.39 -2.08
C VAL A 31 6.47 3.74 -3.14
N LYS A 32 5.91 4.52 -4.05
CA LYS A 32 5.11 3.98 -5.15
C LYS A 32 5.89 2.96 -5.96
N GLU A 33 7.11 3.30 -6.35
CA GLU A 33 7.96 2.40 -7.12
C GLU A 33 8.27 1.12 -6.37
N ALA A 34 8.57 1.23 -5.08
CA ALA A 34 8.88 0.05 -4.27
C ALA A 34 7.69 -0.90 -4.22
N ILE A 35 6.50 -0.36 -4.07
CA ILE A 35 5.29 -1.19 -4.02
C ILE A 35 4.95 -1.73 -5.41
N PHE A 36 4.92 -0.88 -6.43
CA PHE A 36 4.58 -1.31 -7.78
C PHE A 36 5.55 -2.35 -8.33
N SER A 37 6.83 -2.23 -8.02
CA SER A 37 7.82 -3.21 -8.51
C SER A 37 7.64 -4.60 -7.88
N ASN A 38 6.91 -4.67 -6.76
CA ASN A 38 6.63 -5.94 -6.09
C ASN A 38 5.22 -6.46 -6.35
N LEU A 39 4.45 -5.78 -7.19
CA LEU A 39 3.11 -6.21 -7.56
C LEU A 39 3.15 -7.01 -8.86
N SER A 40 2.18 -7.91 -9.02
CA SER A 40 1.98 -8.55 -10.31
C SER A 40 1.50 -7.50 -11.30
N LYS A 41 1.68 -7.79 -12.58
CA LYS A 41 1.24 -6.88 -13.63
C LYS A 41 -0.25 -6.58 -13.53
N ARG A 42 -1.05 -7.59 -13.22
CA ARG A 42 -2.50 -7.44 -13.08
C ARG A 42 -2.88 -6.57 -11.90
N ALA A 43 -2.25 -6.80 -10.74
CA ALA A 43 -2.53 -6.02 -9.54
C ALA A 43 -2.13 -4.56 -9.75
N ARG A 44 -0.98 -4.34 -10.37
CA ARG A 44 -0.51 -2.99 -10.69
C ARG A 44 -1.49 -2.27 -11.60
N GLN A 45 -1.97 -2.95 -12.63
CA GLN A 45 -2.92 -2.38 -13.58
C GLN A 45 -4.23 -1.99 -12.90
N THR A 46 -4.74 -2.86 -12.03
CA THR A 46 -5.97 -2.59 -11.27
C THR A 46 -5.82 -1.35 -10.40
N ILE A 47 -4.69 -1.23 -9.70
CA ILE A 47 -4.44 -0.09 -8.83
C ILE A 47 -4.30 1.20 -9.65
N GLU A 48 -3.59 1.13 -10.77
CA GLU A 48 -3.44 2.29 -11.64
C GLU A 48 -4.78 2.78 -12.18
N GLU A 49 -5.67 1.86 -12.53
CA GLU A 49 -7.01 2.20 -12.98
C GLU A 49 -7.82 2.88 -11.87
N GLU A 50 -7.75 2.33 -10.66
CA GLU A 50 -8.43 2.94 -9.52
C GLU A 50 -7.92 4.34 -9.23
N MET A 51 -6.61 4.54 -9.35
CA MET A 51 -6.01 5.85 -9.11
C MET A 51 -6.49 6.90 -10.11
N GLN A 52 -6.80 6.51 -11.33
CA GLN A 52 -7.30 7.43 -12.34
C GLN A 52 -8.67 8.01 -11.99
N PHE A 53 -9.45 7.29 -11.21
CA PHE A 53 -10.77 7.75 -10.77
C PHE A 53 -10.74 8.51 -9.45
N MET A 54 -9.59 8.60 -8.82
CA MET A 54 -9.46 9.30 -7.54
C MET A 54 -9.30 10.79 -7.77
N THR A 55 -10.23 11.57 -7.22
CA THR A 55 -10.18 13.03 -7.26
C THR A 55 -10.55 13.55 -5.88
N ASN A 56 -9.95 14.66 -5.49
CA ASN A 56 -10.30 15.34 -4.23
C ASN A 56 -10.24 14.43 -3.00
N VAL A 57 -9.23 13.57 -2.95
CA VAL A 57 -9.02 12.72 -1.78
C VAL A 57 -8.46 13.56 -0.64
N SER A 58 -9.12 13.56 0.51
CA SER A 58 -8.70 14.36 1.64
C SER A 58 -7.42 13.81 2.27
N GLU A 59 -6.64 14.69 2.89
CA GLU A 59 -5.44 14.26 3.61
C GLU A 59 -5.78 13.31 4.76
N SER A 60 -6.93 13.51 5.38
CA SER A 60 -7.40 12.63 6.44
C SER A 60 -7.59 11.20 5.94
N ARG A 61 -8.18 11.04 4.75
CA ARG A 61 -8.36 9.73 4.13
C ARG A 61 -7.02 9.09 3.79
N ILE A 62 -6.11 9.88 3.24
CA ILE A 62 -4.77 9.41 2.90
C ILE A 62 -4.04 8.95 4.16
N GLN A 63 -4.14 9.74 5.24
CA GLN A 63 -3.49 9.38 6.49
C GLN A 63 -4.07 8.10 7.09
N GLN A 64 -5.38 7.94 7.05
CA GLN A 64 -6.03 6.71 7.53
C GLN A 64 -5.54 5.49 6.74
N ALA A 65 -5.41 5.63 5.43
CA ALA A 65 -4.94 4.55 4.58
C ALA A 65 -3.47 4.21 4.88
N ARG A 66 -2.65 5.22 5.08
CA ARG A 66 -1.25 5.03 5.44
C ARG A 66 -1.11 4.35 6.81
N ASP A 67 -1.95 4.75 7.76
CA ASP A 67 -1.96 4.16 9.10
C ASP A 67 -2.34 2.68 9.03
N ALA A 68 -3.31 2.32 8.19
CA ALA A 68 -3.71 0.93 8.01
C ALA A 68 -2.54 0.08 7.51
N ILE A 69 -1.78 0.61 6.56
CA ILE A 69 -0.61 -0.09 6.03
C ILE A 69 0.49 -0.18 7.10
N ALA A 70 0.71 0.90 7.82
CA ALA A 70 1.72 0.94 8.89
C ALA A 70 1.41 -0.09 9.98
N GLU A 71 0.14 -0.28 10.32
CA GLU A 71 -0.26 -1.29 11.30
C GLU A 71 0.08 -2.70 10.85
N VAL A 72 -0.16 -3.00 9.58
CA VAL A 72 0.17 -4.32 9.02
C VAL A 72 1.69 -4.55 9.05
N ILE A 73 2.45 -3.54 8.66
CA ILE A 73 3.92 -3.63 8.66
C ILE A 73 4.44 -3.83 10.08
N ALA A 74 3.90 -3.10 11.06
CA ALA A 74 4.27 -3.25 12.46
C ALA A 74 3.98 -4.67 12.97
N LYS A 75 2.83 -5.22 12.57
CA LYS A 75 2.44 -6.57 12.93
C LYS A 75 3.42 -7.60 12.36
N ILE A 76 3.84 -7.42 11.11
CA ILE A 76 4.81 -8.30 10.46
C ILE A 76 6.15 -8.24 11.20
N ASP A 77 6.59 -7.04 11.58
CA ASP A 77 7.82 -6.87 12.33
C ASP A 77 7.77 -7.58 13.69
N MET A 78 6.64 -7.48 14.39
CA MET A 78 6.46 -8.16 15.67
C MET A 78 6.50 -9.67 15.51
N GLU A 79 5.89 -10.20 14.46
CA GLU A 79 5.90 -11.63 14.17
C GLU A 79 7.32 -12.13 13.89
N SER A 80 8.12 -11.35 13.19
CA SER A 80 9.47 -11.77 12.85
C SER A 80 10.44 -11.70 14.02
N GLU A 81 10.08 -10.99 15.09
CA GLU A 81 10.88 -10.91 16.31
C GLU A 81 10.59 -12.04 17.31
N SER A 82 9.52 -12.76 17.12
CA SER A 82 9.11 -13.81 18.08
C SER A 82 9.67 -15.21 17.78
#